data_3c56c1172dda075f6f74e4f90ed18ee2
#
_entry.id   3c56c1172dda075f6f74e4f90ed18ee2
#
_cell.length_a   1.000
_cell.length_b   1.000
_cell.length_c   1.000
_cell.angle_alpha   90.00
_cell.angle_beta   90.00
_cell.angle_gamma   90.00
#
_symmetry.space_group_name_H-M   'P 1'
#
loop_
_entity.id
_entity.type
_entity.pdbx_description
1 polymer ?
#
loop_
_entity_poly.entity_id
_entity_poly.type
_entity_poly.pdbx_seq_one_letter_code
_entity_poly.pdbx_strand_id
1 'polypeptide(L)'
;MLRALLAVACADALVAPRSPARSATARGATAAELRDLVVDAEGRGRGLDGAAVATIRDVVADLEAKSGRAPSQRELEGRWRVLATISPPSDSGENFVPFFSVKSWVDYAFNGGPSPVQSLVAGSSTTAALTQKLTLSGDEPRFDNVVDLPFGRLVIRATVEPDAPGAPASRLTFRFRDGEFLVDDALFGGALAVPYPVPFDLLGDRAVGYLETTVLDEASGVRVARGNKGTTFVFERASDDAGDAVMALARASRRDAAEGAAEFDDAAEAERNAPCLGSGKAAVVLCPAQFSGPRDYGALARDLRARGHAVYACRLTPLKWLTIVKSVPTKAYFAGELEPSPSLDFYLEEISAAFARAEAATPGGDVALLAHSIGGWVARAWLGGDGGGDDAARERCGALVMLGTPNLPPPAGTPWAKLDQTRGLLTNVNARMPGAHRTGVRYTSVASNAVDGGLGGAGANSALDRGLAFGAYLPLCGDGNARGDGITPEPCALLPGTDHVLLDDARHFDFLPNPLGLRAPLLGAPWYGSDVDAWVGALEGK
;
A
#
# COMPACT_ATOMS: atom_id res chain seq x y z
N MET A 1 -9.85 -7.19 8.07
CA MET A 1 -9.69 -6.69 6.70
C MET A 1 -10.15 -5.24 6.52
N LEU A 2 -11.44 -4.93 6.71
CA LEU A 2 -11.93 -3.53 6.58
C LEU A 2 -11.27 -2.55 7.57
N ARG A 3 -10.90 -2.99 8.78
CA ARG A 3 -10.23 -2.19 9.81
C ARG A 3 -8.72 -2.01 9.60
N ALA A 4 -8.04 -2.92 8.90
CA ALA A 4 -6.64 -2.73 8.52
C ALA A 4 -6.50 -1.67 7.41
N LEU A 5 -7.46 -1.63 6.48
CA LEU A 5 -7.60 -0.53 5.51
C LEU A 5 -7.97 0.81 6.20
N LEU A 6 -8.76 0.75 7.29
CA LEU A 6 -9.08 1.91 8.13
C LEU A 6 -7.88 2.41 8.94
N ALA A 7 -6.97 1.54 9.37
CA ALA A 7 -5.75 1.94 10.08
C ALA A 7 -4.78 2.72 9.16
N VAL A 8 -4.67 2.32 7.91
CA VAL A 8 -3.89 3.07 6.89
C VAL A 8 -4.50 4.45 6.64
N ALA A 9 -5.82 4.57 6.65
CA ALA A 9 -6.50 5.85 6.47
C ALA A 9 -6.44 6.77 7.70
N CYS A 10 -6.27 6.24 8.91
CA CYS A 10 -6.15 7.04 10.14
C CYS A 10 -4.74 7.58 10.40
N ALA A 11 -3.70 6.99 9.83
CA ALA A 11 -2.32 7.43 10.04
C ALA A 11 -2.00 8.78 9.37
N ASP A 12 -2.71 9.15 8.29
CA ASP A 12 -2.53 10.43 7.60
C ASP A 12 -3.01 11.66 8.42
N ALA A 13 -3.70 11.46 9.54
CA ALA A 13 -4.30 12.55 10.32
C ALA A 13 -3.35 13.20 11.36
N LEU A 14 -2.13 12.69 11.54
CA LEU A 14 -1.25 13.07 12.66
C LEU A 14 0.18 13.43 12.23
N VAL A 15 0.34 14.13 11.12
CA VAL A 15 1.65 14.69 10.74
C VAL A 15 1.94 15.94 11.58
N ALA A 16 2.96 15.88 12.44
CA ALA A 16 3.42 17.01 13.19
C ALA A 16 4.02 18.11 12.28
N PRO A 17 3.84 19.40 12.62
CA PRO A 17 4.33 20.51 11.81
C PRO A 17 5.86 20.51 11.77
N ARG A 18 6.43 20.51 10.57
CA ARG A 18 7.86 20.72 10.33
C ARG A 18 8.22 22.20 10.35
N SER A 19 9.48 22.48 10.65
CA SER A 19 10.09 23.80 10.81
C SER A 19 9.77 24.79 9.69
N PRO A 20 9.75 26.10 9.99
CA PRO A 20 9.23 27.11 9.10
C PRO A 20 10.01 27.17 7.79
N ALA A 21 9.26 27.11 6.69
CA ALA A 21 9.74 27.48 5.37
C ALA A 21 10.43 28.86 5.43
N ARG A 22 11.47 29.05 4.62
CA ARG A 22 12.16 30.33 4.46
C ARG A 22 11.14 31.45 4.34
N SER A 23 11.30 32.48 5.15
CA SER A 23 10.49 33.70 5.13
C SER A 23 10.56 34.35 3.74
N ALA A 24 9.64 33.97 2.86
CA ALA A 24 9.33 34.76 1.69
C ALA A 24 8.50 35.96 2.19
N THR A 25 8.98 37.15 2.00
CA THR A 25 8.16 38.33 2.20
C THR A 25 7.07 38.33 1.13
N ALA A 26 5.80 38.25 1.52
CA ALA A 26 4.65 38.07 0.62
C ALA A 26 4.55 39.14 -0.49
N ARG A 27 5.21 40.29 -0.32
CA ARG A 27 5.20 41.37 -1.33
C ARG A 27 6.37 41.19 -2.30
N GLY A 28 6.06 40.98 -3.57
CA GLY A 28 7.02 40.89 -4.65
C GLY A 28 7.33 39.47 -5.11
N ALA A 29 6.69 38.46 -4.55
CA ALA A 29 6.89 37.07 -4.93
C ALA A 29 6.53 36.81 -6.40
N THR A 30 7.28 35.91 -7.02
CA THR A 30 7.05 35.42 -8.39
C THR A 30 6.28 34.11 -8.39
N ALA A 31 5.71 33.74 -9.54
CA ALA A 31 5.02 32.44 -9.69
C ALA A 31 5.98 31.24 -9.51
N ALA A 32 7.26 31.40 -9.87
CA ALA A 32 8.28 30.38 -9.62
C ALA A 32 8.54 30.20 -8.10
N GLU A 33 8.60 31.29 -7.34
CA GLU A 33 8.74 31.22 -5.87
C GLU A 33 7.51 30.59 -5.21
N LEU A 34 6.29 30.83 -5.74
CA LEU A 34 5.09 30.14 -5.28
C LEU A 34 5.20 28.62 -5.50
N ARG A 35 5.66 28.19 -6.68
CA ARG A 35 5.89 26.77 -6.97
C ARG A 35 6.87 26.16 -5.97
N ASP A 36 8.01 26.79 -5.77
CA ASP A 36 9.06 26.28 -4.90
C ASP A 36 8.57 26.22 -3.44
N LEU A 37 7.86 27.26 -2.98
CA LEU A 37 7.23 27.28 -1.65
C LEU A 37 6.25 26.12 -1.44
N VAL A 38 5.45 25.78 -2.45
CA VAL A 38 4.49 24.68 -2.38
C VAL A 38 5.17 23.33 -2.45
N VAL A 39 6.22 23.18 -3.26
CA VAL A 39 6.99 21.93 -3.37
C VAL A 39 7.78 21.67 -2.09
N ASP A 40 8.43 22.67 -1.53
CA ASP A 40 9.18 22.56 -0.27
C ASP A 40 8.30 22.23 0.94
N ALA A 41 7.02 22.57 0.88
CA ALA A 41 6.07 22.28 1.94
C ALA A 41 5.57 20.82 1.96
N GLU A 42 6.04 19.96 1.06
CA GLU A 42 5.77 18.52 0.98
C GLU A 42 4.30 18.12 1.20
N GLY A 43 3.38 18.89 0.71
CA GLY A 43 1.98 18.54 0.91
C GLY A 43 1.08 19.23 -0.10
N ARG A 44 0.17 18.50 -0.72
CA ARG A 44 -0.83 19.04 -1.65
C ARG A 44 -1.87 19.92 -0.94
N GLY A 45 -1.45 20.70 0.09
CA GLY A 45 -2.28 21.55 0.92
C GLY A 45 -2.89 20.86 2.15
N ARG A 46 -2.60 19.56 2.36
CA ARG A 46 -2.90 18.85 3.61
C ARG A 46 -1.62 18.60 4.39
N GLY A 47 -1.69 18.78 5.70
CA GLY A 47 -0.52 18.68 6.57
C GLY A 47 0.38 19.92 6.54
N LEU A 48 0.06 20.93 5.74
CA LEU A 48 0.68 22.24 5.89
C LEU A 48 0.20 22.85 7.20
N ASP A 49 1.14 23.39 7.98
CA ASP A 49 0.76 24.17 9.15
C ASP A 49 -0.02 25.42 8.71
N GLY A 50 -0.78 26.00 9.63
CA GLY A 50 -1.58 27.19 9.34
C GLY A 50 -0.75 28.38 8.85
N ALA A 51 0.52 28.48 9.25
CA ALA A 51 1.44 29.52 8.83
C ALA A 51 1.87 29.35 7.38
N ALA A 52 2.20 28.11 6.96
CA ALA A 52 2.54 27.81 5.56
C ALA A 52 1.34 28.07 4.63
N VAL A 53 0.13 27.66 5.03
CA VAL A 53 -1.10 27.94 4.27
C VAL A 53 -1.36 29.44 4.16
N ALA A 54 -1.18 30.20 5.25
CA ALA A 54 -1.34 31.66 5.23
C ALA A 54 -0.32 32.30 4.27
N THR A 55 0.94 31.91 4.34
CA THR A 55 1.99 32.42 3.44
C THR A 55 1.67 32.14 1.97
N ILE A 56 1.21 30.92 1.64
CA ILE A 56 0.82 30.57 0.26
C ILE A 56 -0.37 31.43 -0.19
N ARG A 57 -1.37 31.64 0.67
CA ARG A 57 -2.52 32.50 0.36
C ARG A 57 -2.10 33.94 0.10
N ASP A 58 -1.21 34.48 0.89
CA ASP A 58 -0.71 35.86 0.74
C ASP A 58 0.06 36.02 -0.57
N VAL A 59 0.92 35.05 -0.92
CA VAL A 59 1.64 35.02 -2.21
C VAL A 59 0.67 34.91 -3.38
N VAL A 60 -0.32 34.04 -3.29
CA VAL A 60 -1.37 33.91 -4.33
C VAL A 60 -2.12 35.22 -4.50
N ALA A 61 -2.54 35.88 -3.40
CA ALA A 61 -3.25 37.17 -3.47
C ALA A 61 -2.39 38.27 -4.11
N ASP A 62 -1.09 38.33 -3.81
CA ASP A 62 -0.16 39.27 -4.43
C ASP A 62 0.02 39.02 -5.94
N LEU A 63 0.10 37.75 -6.36
CA LEU A 63 0.17 37.36 -7.78
C LEU A 63 -1.14 37.69 -8.52
N GLU A 64 -2.28 37.41 -7.91
CA GLU A 64 -3.61 37.74 -8.49
C GLU A 64 -3.77 39.26 -8.67
N ALA A 65 -3.33 40.06 -7.69
CA ALA A 65 -3.37 41.52 -7.79
C ALA A 65 -2.49 42.09 -8.92
N LYS A 66 -1.42 41.37 -9.29
CA LYS A 66 -0.51 41.74 -10.38
C LYS A 66 -0.91 41.16 -11.72
N SER A 67 -1.80 40.18 -11.76
CA SER A 67 -2.25 39.53 -12.97
C SER A 67 -3.09 40.51 -13.80
N GLY A 68 -2.50 41.01 -14.88
CA GLY A 68 -3.12 42.08 -15.68
C GLY A 68 -4.10 41.60 -16.75
N ARG A 69 -4.18 40.31 -17.04
CA ARG A 69 -5.00 39.73 -18.12
C ARG A 69 -5.52 38.34 -17.76
N ALA A 70 -6.80 38.12 -17.99
CA ALA A 70 -7.36 36.78 -17.93
C ALA A 70 -6.82 35.93 -19.10
N PRO A 71 -6.30 34.71 -18.85
CA PRO A 71 -5.84 33.82 -19.92
C PRO A 71 -7.01 33.37 -20.77
N SER A 72 -6.76 33.19 -22.07
CA SER A 72 -7.72 32.57 -22.97
C SER A 72 -7.79 31.06 -22.75
N GLN A 73 -8.88 30.42 -23.12
CA GLN A 73 -9.03 28.97 -23.03
C GLN A 73 -7.91 28.22 -23.78
N ARG A 74 -7.44 28.75 -24.91
CA ARG A 74 -6.36 28.15 -25.68
C ARG A 74 -5.03 28.10 -24.92
N GLU A 75 -4.74 29.09 -24.11
CA GLU A 75 -3.51 29.12 -23.27
C GLU A 75 -3.60 28.11 -22.12
N LEU A 76 -4.83 27.72 -21.73
CA LEU A 76 -5.07 26.71 -20.70
C LEU A 76 -4.96 25.27 -21.22
N GLU A 77 -4.97 25.05 -22.53
CA GLU A 77 -4.88 23.72 -23.11
C GLU A 77 -3.57 23.01 -22.70
N GLY A 78 -3.67 21.69 -22.47
CA GLY A 78 -2.53 20.85 -22.11
C GLY A 78 -2.70 20.16 -20.77
N ARG A 79 -1.58 19.75 -20.18
CA ARG A 79 -1.55 19.01 -18.91
C ARG A 79 -1.06 19.89 -17.76
N TRP A 80 -1.75 19.79 -16.63
CA TRP A 80 -1.49 20.58 -15.44
C TRP A 80 -1.40 19.68 -14.23
N ARG A 81 -0.20 19.51 -13.66
CA ARG A 81 -0.01 18.78 -12.41
C ARG A 81 -0.46 19.64 -11.23
N VAL A 82 -1.31 19.11 -10.36
CA VAL A 82 -1.72 19.79 -9.14
C VAL A 82 -0.58 19.72 -8.13
N LEU A 83 -0.07 20.87 -7.71
CA LEU A 83 0.94 21.01 -6.66
C LEU A 83 0.29 21.19 -5.29
N ALA A 84 -0.76 22.00 -5.20
CA ALA A 84 -1.49 22.22 -3.96
C ALA A 84 -2.99 22.41 -4.19
N THR A 85 -3.76 21.99 -3.18
CA THR A 85 -5.20 22.24 -3.06
C THR A 85 -5.46 22.86 -1.70
N ILE A 86 -5.88 24.12 -1.66
CA ILE A 86 -6.08 24.89 -0.44
C ILE A 86 -7.57 25.18 -0.29
N SER A 87 -8.20 24.57 0.70
CA SER A 87 -9.60 24.81 1.03
C SER A 87 -9.80 26.23 1.58
N PRO A 88 -10.96 26.86 1.38
CA PRO A 88 -11.28 28.11 2.06
C PRO A 88 -11.21 27.93 3.58
N PRO A 89 -10.99 29.00 4.36
CA PRO A 89 -11.08 28.95 5.82
C PRO A 89 -12.47 28.41 6.21
N SER A 90 -12.52 27.31 6.97
CA SER A 90 -13.77 26.78 7.51
C SER A 90 -13.81 26.99 9.02
N ASP A 91 -14.94 27.41 9.56
CA ASP A 91 -15.18 27.52 11.00
C ASP A 91 -15.36 26.16 11.69
N SER A 92 -15.51 25.10 10.91
CA SER A 92 -15.61 23.72 11.38
C SER A 92 -14.29 23.01 11.13
N GLY A 93 -13.67 22.51 12.20
CA GLY A 93 -12.45 21.70 12.13
C GLY A 93 -12.58 20.60 11.07
N GLU A 94 -11.54 20.41 10.28
CA GLU A 94 -11.52 19.45 9.17
C GLU A 94 -11.85 18.04 9.65
N ASN A 95 -13.08 17.60 9.36
CA ASN A 95 -13.45 16.22 9.55
C ASN A 95 -12.92 15.42 8.35
N PHE A 96 -11.79 14.76 8.51
CA PHE A 96 -11.30 13.75 7.57
C PHE A 96 -12.32 12.61 7.49
N VAL A 97 -12.93 12.43 6.33
CA VAL A 97 -13.83 11.31 6.08
C VAL A 97 -13.12 10.32 5.16
N PRO A 98 -12.87 9.08 5.62
CA PRO A 98 -12.16 8.07 4.82
C PRO A 98 -12.87 7.79 3.49
N PHE A 99 -12.11 7.63 2.41
CA PHE A 99 -12.60 7.32 1.06
C PHE A 99 -13.58 6.15 1.01
N PHE A 100 -13.35 5.11 1.82
CA PHE A 100 -14.19 3.90 1.86
C PHE A 100 -15.36 3.97 2.86
N SER A 101 -15.64 5.12 3.47
CA SER A 101 -16.79 5.23 4.35
C SER A 101 -18.06 5.51 3.56
N VAL A 102 -19.13 4.79 3.86
CA VAL A 102 -20.48 5.08 3.31
C VAL A 102 -20.86 6.54 3.60
N LYS A 103 -20.40 7.07 4.75
CA LYS A 103 -20.64 8.46 5.14
C LYS A 103 -20.00 9.46 4.15
N SER A 104 -18.79 9.24 3.65
CA SER A 104 -18.17 10.17 2.68
C SER A 104 -18.90 10.19 1.35
N TRP A 105 -19.43 9.05 0.91
CA TRP A 105 -20.25 8.98 -0.29
C TRP A 105 -21.61 9.68 -0.12
N VAL A 106 -22.24 9.50 1.03
CA VAL A 106 -23.49 10.18 1.40
C VAL A 106 -23.26 11.69 1.54
N ASP A 107 -22.21 12.12 2.22
CA ASP A 107 -21.88 13.54 2.39
C ASP A 107 -21.57 14.20 1.04
N TYR A 108 -20.85 13.52 0.14
CA TYR A 108 -20.63 14.01 -1.22
C TYR A 108 -21.94 14.12 -2.02
N ALA A 109 -22.76 13.07 -2.01
CA ALA A 109 -23.96 12.98 -2.81
C ALA A 109 -25.07 13.92 -2.32
N PHE A 110 -25.20 14.12 -1.00
CA PHE A 110 -26.35 14.81 -0.41
C PHE A 110 -26.01 16.10 0.35
N ASN A 111 -24.82 16.21 0.91
CA ASN A 111 -24.45 17.32 1.80
C ASN A 111 -23.41 18.27 1.21
N GLY A 112 -23.00 18.08 -0.06
CA GLY A 112 -22.04 18.96 -0.75
C GLY A 112 -20.61 18.86 -0.23
N GLY A 113 -20.25 17.78 0.46
CA GLY A 113 -18.89 17.47 0.92
C GLY A 113 -17.88 17.37 -0.23
N PRO A 114 -16.57 17.26 0.07
CA PRO A 114 -15.56 17.00 -0.95
C PRO A 114 -15.83 15.64 -1.61
N SER A 115 -15.51 15.50 -2.89
CA SER A 115 -15.66 14.20 -3.53
C SER A 115 -14.74 13.20 -2.85
N PRO A 116 -15.13 11.90 -2.76
CA PRO A 116 -14.25 10.87 -2.20
C PRO A 116 -12.89 10.80 -2.91
N VAL A 117 -12.86 11.13 -4.22
CA VAL A 117 -11.61 11.23 -4.99
C VAL A 117 -10.76 12.42 -4.55
N GLN A 118 -11.37 13.59 -4.33
CA GLN A 118 -10.66 14.75 -3.78
C GLN A 118 -10.09 14.43 -2.40
N SER A 119 -10.84 13.68 -1.58
CA SER A 119 -10.39 13.24 -0.27
C SER A 119 -9.25 12.22 -0.37
N LEU A 120 -9.32 11.26 -1.30
CA LEU A 120 -8.25 10.30 -1.57
C LEU A 120 -6.98 11.01 -2.05
N VAL A 121 -7.14 11.87 -3.06
CA VAL A 121 -6.01 12.54 -3.72
C VAL A 121 -5.36 13.58 -2.81
N ALA A 122 -6.14 14.30 -2.03
CA ALA A 122 -5.62 15.32 -1.12
C ALA A 122 -5.01 14.73 0.16
N GLY A 123 -5.39 13.51 0.55
CA GLY A 123 -4.99 12.86 1.80
C GLY A 123 -3.97 11.75 1.67
N SER A 124 -3.60 11.34 0.45
CA SER A 124 -2.78 10.16 0.25
C SER A 124 -1.35 10.52 -0.18
N SER A 125 -0.38 10.16 0.65
CA SER A 125 1.04 10.13 0.27
C SER A 125 1.34 9.10 -0.83
N THR A 126 0.41 8.17 -1.07
CA THR A 126 0.49 7.13 -2.10
C THR A 126 0.01 7.61 -3.47
N THR A 127 -0.59 8.80 -3.59
CA THR A 127 -0.95 9.35 -4.90
C THR A 127 0.30 9.93 -5.56
N ALA A 128 0.77 9.28 -6.60
CA ALA A 128 1.99 9.69 -7.29
C ALA A 128 1.81 11.03 -8.00
N ALA A 129 0.68 11.25 -8.69
CA ALA A 129 0.36 12.53 -9.32
C ALA A 129 -1.14 12.71 -9.50
N LEU A 130 -1.61 13.97 -9.40
CA LEU A 130 -2.91 14.40 -9.90
C LEU A 130 -2.67 15.37 -11.04
N THR A 131 -3.17 15.03 -12.20
CA THR A 131 -3.03 15.82 -13.42
C THR A 131 -4.40 16.18 -13.98
N GLN A 132 -4.60 17.43 -14.33
CA GLN A 132 -5.71 17.87 -15.15
C GLN A 132 -5.27 17.92 -16.60
N LYS A 133 -5.98 17.20 -17.47
CA LYS A 133 -5.78 17.27 -18.92
C LYS A 133 -6.90 18.08 -19.51
N LEU A 134 -6.55 19.21 -20.12
CA LEU A 134 -7.46 20.09 -20.82
C LEU A 134 -7.26 19.92 -22.33
N THR A 135 -8.29 19.47 -23.01
CA THR A 135 -8.35 19.38 -24.47
C THR A 135 -9.48 20.31 -24.91
N LEU A 136 -9.15 21.54 -25.25
CA LEU A 136 -10.12 22.63 -25.46
C LEU A 136 -10.27 22.95 -26.95
N SER A 137 -9.34 22.51 -27.79
CA SER A 137 -9.41 22.58 -29.25
C SER A 137 -10.10 21.34 -29.80
N GLY A 138 -11.11 21.53 -30.69
CA GLY A 138 -11.87 20.46 -31.32
C GLY A 138 -13.38 20.57 -31.06
N ASP A 139 -14.14 19.61 -31.61
CA ASP A 139 -15.60 19.63 -31.57
C ASP A 139 -16.19 19.25 -30.18
N GLU A 140 -15.42 18.54 -29.37
CA GLU A 140 -15.81 18.11 -28.02
C GLU A 140 -14.75 18.51 -26.98
N PRO A 141 -14.81 19.75 -26.46
CA PRO A 141 -13.88 20.18 -25.42
C PRO A 141 -14.01 19.34 -24.15
N ARG A 142 -12.87 18.89 -23.58
CA ARG A 142 -12.82 17.96 -22.46
C ARG A 142 -11.95 18.49 -21.33
N PHE A 143 -12.34 18.10 -20.13
CA PHE A 143 -11.64 18.33 -18.89
C PHE A 143 -11.51 16.98 -18.16
N ASP A 144 -10.34 16.37 -18.19
CA ASP A 144 -10.13 15.08 -17.56
C ASP A 144 -9.25 15.24 -16.33
N ASN A 145 -9.68 14.69 -15.19
CA ASN A 145 -8.84 14.51 -14.01
C ASN A 145 -8.20 13.13 -14.06
N VAL A 146 -6.90 13.10 -14.05
CA VAL A 146 -6.10 11.87 -14.09
C VAL A 146 -5.33 11.75 -12.78
N VAL A 147 -5.61 10.68 -12.03
CA VAL A 147 -4.92 10.36 -10.78
C VAL A 147 -4.05 9.14 -11.01
N ASP A 148 -2.74 9.32 -10.97
CA ASP A 148 -1.80 8.22 -11.04
C ASP A 148 -1.68 7.59 -9.65
N LEU A 149 -1.96 6.29 -9.59
CA LEU A 149 -1.89 5.45 -8.41
C LEU A 149 -0.78 4.41 -8.61
N PRO A 150 -0.19 3.87 -7.54
CA PRO A 150 0.85 2.84 -7.65
C PRO A 150 0.42 1.59 -8.42
N PHE A 151 -0.89 1.34 -8.49
CA PHE A 151 -1.49 0.15 -9.08
C PHE A 151 -2.31 0.44 -10.35
N GLY A 152 -2.21 1.64 -10.91
CA GLY A 152 -2.98 2.01 -12.09
C GLY A 152 -3.32 3.48 -12.14
N ARG A 153 -4.40 3.80 -12.83
CA ARG A 153 -4.82 5.18 -13.08
C ARG A 153 -6.33 5.31 -12.89
N LEU A 154 -6.74 6.33 -12.15
CA LEU A 154 -8.13 6.77 -12.14
C LEU A 154 -8.28 7.93 -13.12
N VAL A 155 -9.18 7.79 -14.07
CA VAL A 155 -9.55 8.85 -15.01
C VAL A 155 -10.99 9.23 -14.73
N ILE A 156 -11.25 10.52 -14.46
CA ILE A 156 -12.60 11.08 -14.36
C ILE A 156 -12.76 12.07 -15.49
N ARG A 157 -13.67 11.78 -16.39
CA ARG A 157 -13.92 12.57 -17.60
C ARG A 157 -15.03 13.57 -17.39
N ALA A 158 -14.83 14.77 -17.91
CA ALA A 158 -15.84 15.80 -17.96
C ALA A 158 -15.85 16.48 -19.33
N THR A 159 -17.04 16.91 -19.74
CA THR A 159 -17.22 17.79 -20.89
C THR A 159 -17.13 19.24 -20.44
N VAL A 160 -16.48 20.10 -21.22
CA VAL A 160 -16.53 21.55 -21.00
C VAL A 160 -17.86 22.07 -21.50
N GLU A 161 -18.57 22.79 -20.66
CA GLU A 161 -19.86 23.40 -20.96
C GLU A 161 -19.69 24.91 -21.21
N PRO A 162 -20.57 25.53 -21.98
CA PRO A 162 -20.59 26.97 -22.12
C PRO A 162 -20.74 27.66 -20.75
N ASP A 163 -19.93 28.68 -20.53
CA ASP A 163 -20.06 29.50 -19.33
C ASP A 163 -21.32 30.31 -19.31
N ALA A 164 -21.79 30.64 -18.10
CA ALA A 164 -22.93 31.54 -17.95
C ALA A 164 -22.63 32.94 -18.55
N PRO A 165 -23.63 33.64 -19.10
CA PRO A 165 -23.45 35.00 -19.61
C PRO A 165 -22.78 35.90 -18.55
N GLY A 166 -21.69 36.59 -18.95
CA GLY A 166 -20.92 37.47 -18.08
C GLY A 166 -19.85 36.79 -17.22
N ALA A 167 -19.64 35.49 -17.38
CA ALA A 167 -18.51 34.81 -16.72
C ALA A 167 -17.17 35.31 -17.26
N PRO A 168 -16.11 35.34 -16.43
CA PRO A 168 -14.77 35.68 -16.88
C PRO A 168 -14.26 34.72 -17.97
N ALA A 169 -13.56 35.24 -18.96
CA ALA A 169 -12.99 34.43 -20.07
C ALA A 169 -12.00 33.32 -19.59
N SER A 170 -11.45 33.46 -18.38
CA SER A 170 -10.55 32.49 -17.74
C SER A 170 -11.28 31.36 -17.01
N ARG A 171 -12.61 31.38 -16.99
CA ARG A 171 -13.42 30.33 -16.39
C ARG A 171 -13.61 29.17 -17.36
N LEU A 172 -13.55 27.98 -16.84
CA LEU A 172 -13.90 26.74 -17.52
C LEU A 172 -15.01 26.07 -16.69
N THR A 173 -16.21 26.05 -17.19
CA THR A 173 -17.33 25.27 -16.61
C THR A 173 -17.28 23.87 -17.22
N PHE A 174 -17.41 22.85 -16.40
CA PHE A 174 -17.36 21.46 -16.83
C PHE A 174 -18.39 20.62 -16.10
N ARG A 175 -18.84 19.55 -16.77
CA ARG A 175 -19.75 18.55 -16.19
C ARG A 175 -19.09 17.20 -16.22
N PHE A 176 -18.93 16.58 -15.05
CA PHE A 176 -18.46 15.19 -14.95
C PHE A 176 -19.47 14.25 -15.60
N ARG A 177 -18.97 13.32 -16.40
CA ARG A 177 -19.76 12.35 -17.17
C ARG A 177 -19.57 10.94 -16.66
N ASP A 178 -18.34 10.50 -16.63
CA ASP A 178 -17.97 9.15 -16.23
C ASP A 178 -16.59 9.12 -15.60
N GLY A 179 -16.23 7.96 -15.09
CA GLY A 179 -14.88 7.70 -14.61
C GLY A 179 -14.59 6.21 -14.65
N GLU A 180 -13.33 5.89 -14.71
CA GLU A 180 -12.84 4.52 -14.69
C GLU A 180 -11.52 4.41 -13.95
N PHE A 181 -11.37 3.30 -13.24
CA PHE A 181 -10.10 2.83 -12.77
C PHE A 181 -9.48 1.96 -13.85
N LEU A 182 -8.42 2.41 -14.46
CA LEU A 182 -7.56 1.58 -15.29
C LEU A 182 -6.60 0.86 -14.36
N VAL A 183 -6.99 -0.33 -13.97
CA VAL A 183 -6.15 -1.19 -13.14
C VAL A 183 -5.16 -1.87 -14.04
N ASP A 184 -3.92 -1.75 -13.67
CA ASP A 184 -2.84 -2.36 -14.40
C ASP A 184 -2.78 -3.85 -14.08
N ASP A 185 -3.02 -4.66 -15.12
CA ASP A 185 -3.41 -6.04 -14.97
C ASP A 185 -2.24 -7.02 -15.08
N ALA A 186 -1.55 -7.20 -13.94
CA ALA A 186 -0.75 -8.40 -13.76
C ALA A 186 -1.60 -9.65 -13.39
N LEU A 187 -2.91 -9.47 -13.08
CA LEU A 187 -3.79 -10.56 -12.64
C LEU A 187 -4.61 -11.19 -13.79
N PHE A 188 -4.83 -10.45 -14.88
CA PHE A 188 -5.79 -10.86 -15.91
C PHE A 188 -5.22 -10.88 -17.34
N GLY A 189 -3.93 -10.56 -17.53
CA GLY A 189 -3.25 -10.57 -18.85
C GLY A 189 -3.59 -9.38 -19.77
N GLY A 190 -4.06 -8.24 -19.22
CA GLY A 190 -4.39 -7.01 -19.95
C GLY A 190 -4.93 -5.91 -19.04
N ALA A 191 -5.08 -4.67 -19.48
CA ALA A 191 -5.58 -3.58 -18.64
C ALA A 191 -7.08 -3.78 -18.32
N LEU A 192 -7.44 -3.87 -17.05
CA LEU A 192 -8.82 -3.94 -16.60
C LEU A 192 -9.36 -2.53 -16.37
N ALA A 193 -10.39 -2.15 -17.10
CA ALA A 193 -11.15 -0.94 -16.84
C ALA A 193 -12.32 -1.24 -15.89
N VAL A 194 -12.26 -0.70 -14.67
CA VAL A 194 -13.36 -0.81 -13.71
C VAL A 194 -14.10 0.51 -13.68
N PRO A 195 -15.41 0.54 -13.98
CA PRO A 195 -16.18 1.77 -13.90
C PRO A 195 -16.07 2.41 -12.52
N TYR A 196 -15.86 3.73 -12.49
CA TYR A 196 -15.90 4.49 -11.26
C TYR A 196 -17.35 4.52 -10.71
N PRO A 197 -17.57 4.14 -9.44
CA PRO A 197 -18.92 3.84 -8.95
C PRO A 197 -19.78 5.08 -8.64
N VAL A 198 -19.49 6.23 -9.24
CA VAL A 198 -20.31 7.43 -9.10
C VAL A 198 -21.20 7.60 -10.32
N PRO A 199 -22.51 7.51 -10.17
CA PRO A 199 -23.45 7.75 -11.25
C PRO A 199 -23.60 9.26 -11.46
N PHE A 200 -22.69 9.89 -12.20
CA PHE A 200 -22.68 11.34 -12.40
C PHE A 200 -23.98 11.86 -13.00
N ASP A 201 -24.64 11.08 -13.84
CA ASP A 201 -25.92 11.45 -14.44
C ASP A 201 -27.03 11.65 -13.38
N LEU A 202 -26.97 10.90 -12.27
CA LEU A 202 -27.94 11.06 -11.16
C LEU A 202 -27.64 12.27 -10.27
N LEU A 203 -26.44 12.86 -10.37
CA LEU A 203 -26.05 14.01 -9.58
C LEU A 203 -26.60 15.34 -10.14
N GLY A 204 -27.08 15.35 -11.38
CA GLY A 204 -27.63 16.55 -12.01
C GLY A 204 -26.63 17.72 -11.97
N ASP A 205 -27.07 18.89 -11.48
CA ASP A 205 -26.22 20.08 -11.38
C ASP A 205 -25.04 19.94 -10.36
N ARG A 206 -25.08 18.94 -9.49
CA ARG A 206 -23.96 18.66 -8.57
C ARG A 206 -22.76 18.06 -9.29
N ALA A 207 -22.95 17.51 -10.50
CA ALA A 207 -21.85 17.07 -11.37
C ALA A 207 -21.18 18.23 -12.09
N VAL A 208 -21.71 19.46 -12.00
CA VAL A 208 -21.15 20.66 -12.62
C VAL A 208 -20.21 21.37 -11.68
N GLY A 209 -19.03 21.70 -12.18
CA GLY A 209 -18.04 22.51 -11.50
C GLY A 209 -17.50 23.59 -12.43
N TYR A 210 -16.76 24.53 -11.86
CA TYR A 210 -15.92 25.41 -12.66
C TYR A 210 -14.56 25.64 -12.00
N LEU A 211 -13.61 25.98 -12.83
CA LEU A 211 -12.31 26.53 -12.43
C LEU A 211 -12.11 27.87 -13.13
N GLU A 212 -11.83 28.89 -12.34
CA GLU A 212 -11.47 30.22 -12.83
C GLU A 212 -9.97 30.41 -12.65
N THR A 213 -9.23 30.48 -13.74
CA THR A 213 -7.79 30.72 -13.69
C THR A 213 -7.52 32.20 -13.40
N THR A 214 -6.90 32.47 -12.27
CA THR A 214 -6.60 33.82 -11.80
C THR A 214 -5.16 34.24 -12.07
N VAL A 215 -4.24 33.30 -12.17
CA VAL A 215 -2.84 33.53 -12.54
C VAL A 215 -2.41 32.47 -13.57
N LEU A 216 -1.78 32.91 -14.63
CA LEU A 216 -1.06 32.07 -15.59
C LEU A 216 0.27 32.72 -15.90
N ASP A 217 1.36 32.07 -15.47
CA ASP A 217 2.73 32.47 -15.82
C ASP A 217 3.34 31.39 -16.71
N GLU A 218 3.40 31.68 -17.99
CA GLU A 218 3.95 30.75 -18.99
C GLU A 218 5.44 30.51 -18.82
N ALA A 219 6.18 31.51 -18.30
CA ALA A 219 7.63 31.42 -18.14
C ALA A 219 8.04 30.40 -17.08
N SER A 220 7.32 30.37 -15.94
CA SER A 220 7.53 29.38 -14.88
C SER A 220 6.66 28.13 -15.05
N GLY A 221 5.67 28.17 -15.95
CA GLY A 221 4.69 27.10 -16.13
C GLY A 221 3.72 26.97 -14.97
N VAL A 222 3.51 28.02 -14.17
CA VAL A 222 2.62 28.01 -12.99
C VAL A 222 1.24 28.57 -13.36
N ARG A 223 0.20 27.87 -12.88
CA ARG A 223 -1.18 28.27 -13.00
C ARG A 223 -1.84 28.25 -11.62
N VAL A 224 -2.58 29.31 -11.27
CA VAL A 224 -3.46 29.34 -10.11
C VAL A 224 -4.90 29.41 -10.58
N ALA A 225 -5.76 28.59 -9.98
CA ALA A 225 -7.20 28.63 -10.29
C ALA A 225 -8.06 28.50 -9.02
N ARG A 226 -9.25 29.07 -9.08
CA ARG A 226 -10.25 29.01 -8.02
C ARG A 226 -11.45 28.17 -8.48
N GLY A 227 -11.81 27.19 -7.65
CA GLY A 227 -12.99 26.36 -7.88
C GLY A 227 -14.28 26.98 -7.33
N ASN A 228 -15.41 26.46 -7.77
CA ASN A 228 -16.76 26.90 -7.37
C ASN A 228 -17.05 26.82 -5.86
N LYS A 229 -16.24 26.08 -5.09
CA LYS A 229 -16.34 25.99 -3.61
C LYS A 229 -15.30 26.87 -2.89
N GLY A 230 -14.69 27.83 -3.59
CA GLY A 230 -13.67 28.71 -3.02
C GLY A 230 -12.29 28.05 -2.83
N THR A 231 -12.13 26.82 -3.25
CA THR A 231 -10.85 26.11 -3.20
C THR A 231 -9.86 26.75 -4.16
N THR A 232 -8.64 26.99 -3.69
CA THR A 232 -7.51 27.46 -4.52
C THR A 232 -6.66 26.26 -4.94
N PHE A 233 -6.38 26.18 -6.22
CA PHE A 233 -5.51 25.18 -6.81
C PHE A 233 -4.24 25.84 -7.34
N VAL A 234 -3.10 25.27 -7.04
CA VAL A 234 -1.82 25.66 -7.63
C VAL A 234 -1.36 24.51 -8.51
N PHE A 235 -1.05 24.82 -9.76
CA PHE A 235 -0.63 23.85 -10.76
C PHE A 235 0.71 24.23 -11.35
N GLU A 236 1.40 23.22 -11.89
CA GLU A 236 2.49 23.44 -12.86
C GLU A 236 2.15 22.76 -14.18
N ARG A 237 2.68 23.31 -15.26
CA ARG A 237 2.56 22.67 -16.58
C ARG A 237 3.37 21.37 -16.58
N ALA A 238 2.69 20.26 -16.86
CA ALA A 238 3.32 18.96 -16.94
C ALA A 238 3.74 18.66 -18.39
N SER A 239 4.91 18.02 -18.57
CA SER A 239 5.28 17.42 -19.83
C SER A 239 4.34 16.25 -20.16
N ASP A 240 4.21 15.90 -21.43
CA ASP A 240 3.42 14.74 -21.85
C ASP A 240 3.94 13.43 -21.24
N ASP A 241 5.21 13.40 -20.83
CA ASP A 241 5.90 12.25 -20.25
C ASP A 241 5.77 12.14 -18.72
N ALA A 242 5.16 13.13 -18.03
CA ALA A 242 5.07 13.14 -16.57
C ALA A 242 4.30 11.93 -15.97
N GLY A 243 3.42 11.29 -16.77
CA GLY A 243 2.79 10.01 -16.41
C GLY A 243 3.67 8.78 -16.65
N ASP A 244 4.72 8.91 -17.46
CA ASP A 244 5.50 7.75 -17.92
C ASP A 244 6.44 7.20 -16.84
N ALA A 245 6.95 8.02 -15.94
CA ALA A 245 7.84 7.54 -14.86
C ALA A 245 7.09 6.62 -13.89
N VAL A 246 5.86 6.98 -13.48
CA VAL A 246 5.01 6.15 -12.61
C VAL A 246 4.56 4.89 -13.35
N MET A 247 4.20 5.03 -14.63
CA MET A 247 3.86 3.90 -15.47
C MET A 247 5.07 3.01 -15.78
N ALA A 248 6.28 3.57 -15.84
CA ALA A 248 7.51 2.79 -15.96
C ALA A 248 7.78 1.96 -14.69
N LEU A 249 7.59 2.54 -13.51
CA LEU A 249 7.68 1.83 -12.22
C LEU A 249 6.62 0.72 -12.12
N ALA A 250 5.38 1.00 -12.52
CA ALA A 250 4.31 0.00 -12.56
C ALA A 250 4.59 -1.12 -13.59
N ARG A 251 5.19 -0.80 -14.75
CA ARG A 251 5.65 -1.79 -15.74
C ARG A 251 6.82 -2.63 -15.23
N ALA A 252 7.78 -2.02 -14.53
CA ALA A 252 8.89 -2.74 -13.90
C ALA A 252 8.37 -3.72 -12.85
N SER A 253 7.50 -3.26 -11.95
CA SER A 253 6.86 -4.11 -10.93
C SER A 253 6.06 -5.27 -11.55
N ARG A 254 5.41 -5.06 -12.71
CA ARG A 254 4.71 -6.12 -13.46
C ARG A 254 5.65 -7.14 -14.04
N ARG A 255 6.75 -6.67 -14.64
CA ARG A 255 7.77 -7.54 -15.17
C ARG A 255 8.34 -8.43 -14.07
N ASP A 256 8.68 -7.86 -12.92
CA ASP A 256 9.18 -8.61 -11.76
C ASP A 256 8.15 -9.62 -11.26
N ALA A 257 6.86 -9.26 -11.22
CA ALA A 257 5.80 -10.17 -10.82
C ALA A 257 5.57 -11.30 -11.85
N ALA A 258 5.68 -11.00 -13.15
CA ALA A 258 5.56 -12.01 -14.21
C ALA A 258 6.77 -12.95 -14.21
N GLU A 259 7.98 -12.42 -14.05
CA GLU A 259 9.20 -13.20 -13.89
C GLU A 259 9.13 -14.06 -12.62
N GLY A 260 8.63 -13.51 -11.51
CA GLY A 260 8.40 -14.24 -10.27
C GLY A 260 7.37 -15.35 -10.40
N ALA A 261 6.29 -15.14 -11.15
CA ALA A 261 5.28 -16.17 -11.42
C ALA A 261 5.87 -17.31 -12.24
N ALA A 262 6.68 -16.99 -13.26
CA ALA A 262 7.36 -17.98 -14.10
C ALA A 262 8.34 -18.88 -13.32
N GLU A 263 8.88 -18.43 -12.18
CA GLU A 263 9.74 -19.25 -11.32
C GLU A 263 9.05 -20.48 -10.73
N PHE A 264 7.72 -20.43 -10.60
CA PHE A 264 6.92 -21.45 -9.92
C PHE A 264 5.84 -22.08 -10.82
N ASP A 265 5.94 -21.92 -12.15
CA ASP A 265 5.19 -22.73 -13.09
C ASP A 265 5.61 -24.19 -12.96
N ASP A 266 4.67 -25.14 -13.06
CA ASP A 266 4.91 -26.57 -12.75
C ASP A 266 6.09 -27.18 -13.51
N ALA A 267 6.19 -26.93 -14.80
CA ALA A 267 7.27 -27.42 -15.63
C ALA A 267 8.57 -26.70 -15.31
N ALA A 268 8.51 -25.38 -15.16
CA ALA A 268 9.66 -24.54 -14.86
C ALA A 268 10.19 -24.74 -13.43
N GLU A 269 9.32 -25.02 -12.45
CA GLU A 269 9.72 -25.30 -11.06
C GLU A 269 10.60 -26.54 -11.02
N ALA A 270 10.21 -27.61 -11.69
CA ALA A 270 10.99 -28.85 -11.74
C ALA A 270 12.34 -28.67 -12.46
N GLU A 271 12.34 -27.99 -13.63
CA GLU A 271 13.56 -27.72 -14.40
C GLU A 271 14.55 -26.85 -13.61
N ARG A 272 14.08 -25.79 -12.95
CA ARG A 272 14.92 -24.89 -12.18
C ARG A 272 15.47 -25.48 -10.90
N ASN A 273 14.74 -26.43 -10.30
CA ASN A 273 15.18 -27.14 -9.11
C ASN A 273 16.16 -28.29 -9.44
N ALA A 274 16.14 -28.83 -10.66
CA ALA A 274 16.98 -29.97 -11.06
C ALA A 274 18.47 -29.79 -10.77
N PRO A 275 19.11 -28.61 -11.00
CA PRO A 275 20.52 -28.40 -10.66
C PRO A 275 20.81 -28.44 -9.16
N CYS A 276 19.80 -28.19 -8.32
CA CYS A 276 19.94 -28.14 -6.86
C CYS A 276 19.74 -29.50 -6.21
N LEU A 277 19.13 -30.45 -6.91
CA LEU A 277 18.89 -31.79 -6.40
C LEU A 277 20.22 -32.54 -6.26
N GLY A 278 20.46 -33.11 -5.09
CA GLY A 278 21.72 -33.79 -4.78
C GLY A 278 22.86 -32.89 -4.32
N SER A 279 22.63 -31.60 -4.14
CA SER A 279 23.60 -30.65 -3.59
C SER A 279 23.93 -30.90 -2.10
N GLY A 280 23.16 -31.72 -1.42
CA GLY A 280 23.24 -31.94 0.04
C GLY A 280 22.58 -30.82 0.86
N LYS A 281 21.95 -29.84 0.20
CA LYS A 281 21.16 -28.77 0.84
C LYS A 281 19.70 -29.19 1.01
N ALA A 282 19.04 -28.66 2.01
CA ALA A 282 17.60 -28.88 2.22
C ALA A 282 16.78 -28.37 1.04
N ALA A 283 15.73 -29.09 0.66
CA ALA A 283 14.69 -28.55 -0.17
C ALA A 283 13.84 -27.57 0.66
N VAL A 284 13.51 -26.43 0.08
CA VAL A 284 12.81 -25.34 0.77
C VAL A 284 11.37 -25.24 0.29
N VAL A 285 10.43 -25.32 1.23
CA VAL A 285 9.00 -25.02 1.01
C VAL A 285 8.72 -23.61 1.46
N LEU A 286 8.39 -22.74 0.53
CA LEU A 286 8.08 -21.34 0.77
C LEU A 286 6.60 -21.16 1.15
N CYS A 287 6.36 -20.60 2.33
CA CYS A 287 5.03 -20.28 2.87
C CYS A 287 4.81 -18.76 2.82
N PRO A 288 4.05 -18.23 1.82
CA PRO A 288 3.90 -16.80 1.58
C PRO A 288 3.16 -16.04 2.69
N ALA A 289 3.35 -14.73 2.72
CA ALA A 289 2.59 -13.81 3.56
C ALA A 289 1.11 -13.71 3.14
N GLN A 290 0.29 -13.06 3.98
CA GLN A 290 -1.11 -12.79 3.68
C GLN A 290 -1.26 -11.98 2.38
N PHE A 291 -2.17 -12.40 1.52
CA PHE A 291 -2.42 -11.83 0.19
C PHE A 291 -1.24 -11.90 -0.80
N SER A 292 -0.15 -12.54 -0.41
CA SER A 292 0.98 -12.83 -1.28
C SER A 292 0.83 -14.21 -1.93
N GLY A 293 1.62 -14.42 -2.98
CA GLY A 293 1.70 -15.70 -3.68
C GLY A 293 3.13 -15.95 -4.19
N PRO A 294 3.39 -17.09 -4.85
CA PRO A 294 4.72 -17.46 -5.32
C PRO A 294 5.44 -16.35 -6.11
N ARG A 295 4.72 -15.64 -6.97
CA ARG A 295 5.24 -14.54 -7.80
C ARG A 295 5.98 -13.45 -7.02
N ASP A 296 5.62 -13.27 -5.75
CA ASP A 296 6.19 -12.22 -4.90
C ASP A 296 7.57 -12.60 -4.36
N TYR A 297 7.97 -13.86 -4.51
CA TYR A 297 9.19 -14.43 -3.97
C TYR A 297 10.16 -14.95 -5.05
N GLY A 298 9.93 -14.60 -6.32
CA GLY A 298 10.74 -15.09 -7.43
C GLY A 298 12.23 -14.75 -7.30
N ALA A 299 12.56 -13.53 -6.86
CA ALA A 299 13.93 -13.12 -6.63
C ALA A 299 14.59 -13.93 -5.51
N LEU A 300 13.88 -14.11 -4.39
CA LEU A 300 14.34 -14.95 -3.27
C LEU A 300 14.54 -16.40 -3.70
N ALA A 301 13.63 -16.97 -4.50
CA ALA A 301 13.74 -18.33 -4.99
C ALA A 301 14.98 -18.52 -5.90
N ARG A 302 15.26 -17.54 -6.77
CA ARG A 302 16.49 -17.57 -7.60
C ARG A 302 17.74 -17.54 -6.75
N ASP A 303 17.80 -16.70 -5.72
CA ASP A 303 18.95 -16.61 -4.82
C ASP A 303 19.17 -17.92 -4.03
N LEU A 304 18.09 -18.48 -3.48
CA LEU A 304 18.15 -19.78 -2.77
C LEU A 304 18.61 -20.91 -3.70
N ARG A 305 18.14 -20.95 -4.95
CA ARG A 305 18.60 -21.92 -5.95
C ARG A 305 20.08 -21.73 -6.30
N ALA A 306 20.53 -20.49 -6.43
CA ALA A 306 21.95 -20.20 -6.65
C ALA A 306 22.84 -20.70 -5.50
N ARG A 307 22.27 -20.81 -4.30
CA ARG A 307 22.93 -21.38 -3.10
C ARG A 307 22.78 -22.90 -2.97
N GLY A 308 22.13 -23.55 -3.92
CA GLY A 308 21.96 -25.00 -3.99
C GLY A 308 20.69 -25.55 -3.35
N HIS A 309 19.75 -24.71 -2.94
CA HIS A 309 18.46 -25.15 -2.40
C HIS A 309 17.43 -25.32 -3.52
N ALA A 310 16.76 -26.47 -3.59
CA ALA A 310 15.57 -26.63 -4.41
C ALA A 310 14.39 -25.91 -3.72
N VAL A 311 13.63 -25.09 -4.46
CA VAL A 311 12.57 -24.25 -3.87
C VAL A 311 11.21 -24.59 -4.44
N TYR A 312 10.26 -24.90 -3.56
CA TYR A 312 8.86 -25.23 -3.84
C TYR A 312 7.96 -24.26 -3.08
N ALA A 313 6.99 -23.64 -3.75
CA ALA A 313 6.13 -22.66 -3.06
C ALA A 313 4.71 -23.18 -2.86
N CYS A 314 4.09 -22.78 -1.75
CA CYS A 314 2.65 -22.87 -1.57
C CYS A 314 1.95 -22.00 -2.63
N ARG A 315 1.08 -22.57 -3.45
CA ARG A 315 0.41 -21.91 -4.58
C ARG A 315 -0.79 -21.10 -4.15
N LEU A 316 -0.53 -20.17 -3.25
CA LEU A 316 -1.52 -19.21 -2.79
C LEU A 316 -1.77 -18.13 -3.82
N THR A 317 -3.00 -17.68 -3.90
CA THR A 317 -3.40 -16.50 -4.67
C THR A 317 -4.19 -15.56 -3.77
N PRO A 318 -4.21 -14.24 -4.04
CA PRO A 318 -5.02 -13.30 -3.28
C PRO A 318 -6.50 -13.72 -3.17
N LEU A 319 -7.04 -14.38 -4.22
CA LEU A 319 -8.41 -14.86 -4.22
C LEU A 319 -8.66 -16.02 -3.25
N LYS A 320 -7.67 -16.89 -3.02
CA LYS A 320 -7.78 -17.97 -2.01
C LYS A 320 -8.01 -17.41 -0.60
N TRP A 321 -7.46 -16.24 -0.30
CA TRP A 321 -7.67 -15.57 1.00
C TRP A 321 -9.12 -15.14 1.24
N LEU A 322 -9.93 -14.97 0.17
CA LEU A 322 -11.35 -14.68 0.33
C LEU A 322 -12.12 -15.84 0.97
N THR A 323 -11.57 -17.05 0.97
CA THR A 323 -12.22 -18.21 1.61
C THR A 323 -12.35 -18.05 3.13
N ILE A 324 -11.48 -17.25 3.77
CA ILE A 324 -11.57 -16.94 5.21
C ILE A 324 -12.88 -16.23 5.57
N VAL A 325 -13.54 -15.57 4.59
CA VAL A 325 -14.84 -14.92 4.78
C VAL A 325 -15.91 -15.94 5.22
N LYS A 326 -15.76 -17.21 4.88
CA LYS A 326 -16.66 -18.28 5.33
C LYS A 326 -16.67 -18.44 6.88
N SER A 327 -15.61 -18.06 7.54
CA SER A 327 -15.49 -18.08 9.00
C SER A 327 -16.23 -16.91 9.68
N VAL A 328 -16.48 -15.81 8.96
CA VAL A 328 -17.06 -14.56 9.52
C VAL A 328 -18.44 -14.75 10.15
N PRO A 329 -19.40 -15.54 9.58
CA PRO A 329 -20.72 -15.72 10.20
C PRO A 329 -20.73 -16.73 11.36
N THR A 330 -19.58 -17.23 11.80
CA THR A 330 -19.51 -18.25 12.87
C THR A 330 -19.48 -17.64 14.26
N LYS A 331 -19.98 -18.37 15.25
CA LYS A 331 -19.88 -17.99 16.67
C LYS A 331 -18.43 -17.86 17.10
N ALA A 332 -17.54 -18.74 16.65
CA ALA A 332 -16.11 -18.72 16.96
C ALA A 332 -15.44 -17.43 16.47
N TYR A 333 -15.82 -16.92 15.29
CA TYR A 333 -15.33 -15.63 14.81
C TYR A 333 -15.69 -14.48 15.74
N PHE A 334 -16.96 -14.42 16.18
CA PHE A 334 -17.41 -13.34 17.07
C PHE A 334 -16.85 -13.50 18.49
N ALA A 335 -16.65 -14.71 18.96
CA ALA A 335 -16.00 -15.00 20.24
C ALA A 335 -14.49 -14.74 20.23
N GLY A 336 -13.84 -14.69 19.06
CA GLY A 336 -12.39 -14.62 18.95
C GLY A 336 -11.72 -15.97 19.26
N GLU A 337 -12.36 -17.07 18.87
CA GLU A 337 -11.98 -18.45 19.15
C GLU A 337 -11.81 -19.27 17.87
N LEU A 338 -11.38 -18.65 16.78
CA LEU A 338 -11.10 -19.37 15.55
C LEU A 338 -9.93 -20.33 15.72
N GLU A 339 -10.05 -21.48 15.08
CA GLU A 339 -8.98 -22.48 14.96
C GLU A 339 -8.37 -22.46 13.55
N PRO A 340 -7.07 -22.81 13.39
CA PRO A 340 -6.43 -22.88 12.08
C PRO A 340 -7.19 -23.78 11.09
N SER A 341 -7.58 -24.99 11.49
CA SER A 341 -8.55 -25.79 10.75
C SER A 341 -9.93 -25.63 11.40
N PRO A 342 -11.03 -25.33 10.66
CA PRO A 342 -11.09 -25.26 9.19
C PRO A 342 -10.80 -23.86 8.60
N SER A 343 -10.44 -22.85 9.39
CA SER A 343 -10.38 -21.46 8.94
C SER A 343 -9.33 -21.21 7.86
N LEU A 344 -8.23 -21.94 7.90
CA LEU A 344 -7.06 -21.81 7.02
C LEU A 344 -6.73 -23.11 6.28
N ASP A 345 -7.70 -24.02 6.12
CA ASP A 345 -7.48 -25.29 5.40
C ASP A 345 -6.88 -25.05 4.02
N PHE A 346 -7.35 -24.01 3.30
CA PHE A 346 -6.82 -23.64 2.00
C PHE A 346 -5.29 -23.36 2.00
N TYR A 347 -4.74 -22.95 3.13
CA TYR A 347 -3.31 -22.70 3.27
C TYR A 347 -2.58 -23.96 3.74
N LEU A 348 -3.14 -24.65 4.72
CA LEU A 348 -2.58 -25.90 5.26
C LEU A 348 -2.46 -26.98 4.18
N GLU A 349 -3.45 -27.09 3.29
CA GLU A 349 -3.44 -27.96 2.11
C GLU A 349 -2.31 -27.59 1.13
N GLU A 350 -2.08 -26.28 0.92
CA GLU A 350 -0.98 -25.82 0.06
C GLU A 350 0.39 -26.12 0.65
N ILE A 351 0.56 -26.02 1.98
CA ILE A 351 1.80 -26.46 2.65
C ILE A 351 2.00 -27.96 2.41
N SER A 352 0.98 -28.77 2.63
CA SER A 352 1.06 -30.22 2.40
C SER A 352 1.43 -30.56 0.95
N ALA A 353 0.80 -29.89 -0.01
CA ALA A 353 1.05 -30.10 -1.44
C ALA A 353 2.47 -29.67 -1.85
N ALA A 354 2.95 -28.53 -1.37
CA ALA A 354 4.31 -28.07 -1.64
C ALA A 354 5.36 -28.98 -0.98
N PHE A 355 5.08 -29.41 0.24
CA PHE A 355 5.95 -30.32 0.97
C PHE A 355 6.08 -31.67 0.26
N ALA A 356 4.95 -32.24 -0.21
CA ALA A 356 4.96 -33.49 -0.97
C ALA A 356 5.76 -33.37 -2.29
N ARG A 357 5.70 -32.22 -2.98
CA ARG A 357 6.53 -31.97 -4.17
C ARG A 357 8.02 -31.93 -3.82
N ALA A 358 8.38 -31.26 -2.75
CA ALA A 358 9.75 -31.18 -2.27
C ALA A 358 10.28 -32.57 -1.87
N GLU A 359 9.49 -33.34 -1.14
CA GLU A 359 9.81 -34.69 -0.68
C GLU A 359 10.00 -35.68 -1.85
N ALA A 360 9.09 -35.65 -2.81
CA ALA A 360 9.18 -36.52 -3.99
C ALA A 360 10.46 -36.26 -4.83
N ALA A 361 10.89 -34.99 -4.89
CA ALA A 361 12.09 -34.60 -5.62
C ALA A 361 13.39 -34.82 -4.85
N THR A 362 13.34 -34.92 -3.53
CA THR A 362 14.51 -35.12 -2.65
C THR A 362 14.33 -36.35 -1.73
N PRO A 363 14.28 -37.58 -2.29
CA PRO A 363 14.07 -38.77 -1.48
C PRO A 363 15.15 -38.93 -0.42
N GLY A 364 14.72 -38.96 0.86
CA GLY A 364 15.66 -39.10 2.00
C GLY A 364 16.42 -37.81 2.38
N GLY A 365 16.24 -36.71 1.67
CA GLY A 365 16.82 -35.41 2.00
C GLY A 365 15.95 -34.64 3.01
N ASP A 366 16.55 -33.66 3.66
CA ASP A 366 15.84 -32.75 4.57
C ASP A 366 14.97 -31.74 3.80
N VAL A 367 13.80 -31.42 4.35
CA VAL A 367 12.91 -30.37 3.84
C VAL A 367 12.80 -29.29 4.91
N ALA A 368 12.99 -28.03 4.50
CA ALA A 368 12.85 -26.87 5.36
C ALA A 368 11.62 -26.05 4.98
N LEU A 369 10.92 -25.51 5.97
CA LEU A 369 9.86 -24.51 5.76
C LEU A 369 10.49 -23.11 5.89
N LEU A 370 10.33 -22.29 4.85
CA LEU A 370 10.67 -20.87 4.88
C LEU A 370 9.36 -20.08 4.84
N ALA A 371 9.04 -19.44 5.92
CA ALA A 371 7.72 -18.85 6.12
C ALA A 371 7.82 -17.34 6.35
N HIS A 372 6.97 -16.57 5.67
CA HIS A 372 6.93 -15.12 5.78
C HIS A 372 5.62 -14.66 6.43
N SER A 373 5.74 -13.73 7.40
CA SER A 373 4.57 -13.13 8.04
C SER A 373 3.62 -14.18 8.64
N ILE A 374 2.34 -14.14 8.31
CA ILE A 374 1.34 -15.12 8.74
C ILE A 374 1.75 -16.58 8.44
N GLY A 375 2.49 -16.78 7.36
CA GLY A 375 2.97 -18.11 6.96
C GLY A 375 3.70 -18.83 8.07
N GLY A 376 4.41 -18.10 8.95
CA GLY A 376 5.18 -18.70 10.04
C GLY A 376 4.33 -19.41 11.07
N TRP A 377 3.29 -18.77 11.60
CA TRP A 377 2.44 -19.46 12.58
C TRP A 377 1.44 -20.45 11.94
N VAL A 378 1.10 -20.28 10.64
CA VAL A 378 0.37 -21.31 9.88
C VAL A 378 1.24 -22.55 9.69
N ALA A 379 2.52 -22.38 9.36
CA ALA A 379 3.49 -23.49 9.29
C ALA A 379 3.65 -24.20 10.65
N ARG A 380 3.63 -23.47 11.77
CA ARG A 380 3.61 -24.06 13.13
C ARG A 380 2.34 -24.89 13.34
N ALA A 381 1.18 -24.39 12.92
CA ALA A 381 -0.07 -25.13 12.99
C ALA A 381 -0.02 -26.42 12.17
N TRP A 382 0.53 -26.35 10.96
CA TRP A 382 0.72 -27.53 10.11
C TRP A 382 1.66 -28.55 10.77
N LEU A 383 2.79 -28.13 11.33
CA LEU A 383 3.72 -28.99 12.08
C LEU A 383 3.06 -29.63 13.32
N GLY A 384 2.07 -28.95 13.91
CA GLY A 384 1.27 -29.44 15.03
C GLY A 384 0.13 -30.38 14.66
N GLY A 385 -0.05 -30.67 13.37
CA GLY A 385 -1.05 -31.64 12.88
C GLY A 385 -2.32 -31.04 12.30
N ASP A 386 -2.45 -29.70 12.25
CA ASP A 386 -3.61 -29.06 11.61
C ASP A 386 -3.59 -29.28 10.08
N GLY A 387 -4.78 -29.29 9.46
CA GLY A 387 -4.94 -29.49 8.02
C GLY A 387 -4.82 -30.95 7.55
N GLY A 388 -4.80 -31.90 8.47
CA GLY A 388 -4.64 -33.31 8.11
C GLY A 388 -3.23 -33.61 7.58
N GLY A 389 -3.12 -34.65 6.80
CA GLY A 389 -1.86 -35.07 6.16
C GLY A 389 -1.07 -36.07 7.00
N ASP A 390 0.00 -36.59 6.40
CA ASP A 390 0.84 -37.63 6.98
C ASP A 390 1.82 -37.06 8.03
N ASP A 391 1.78 -37.63 9.22
CA ASP A 391 2.72 -37.25 10.30
C ASP A 391 4.17 -37.62 9.94
N ALA A 392 4.36 -38.66 9.13
CA ALA A 392 5.66 -39.04 8.61
C ALA A 392 6.27 -37.96 7.70
N ALA A 393 5.44 -37.25 6.92
CA ALA A 393 5.91 -36.10 6.15
C ALA A 393 6.43 -34.98 7.06
N ARG A 394 5.73 -34.70 8.16
CA ARG A 394 6.16 -33.68 9.13
C ARG A 394 7.45 -34.06 9.87
N GLU A 395 7.70 -35.34 10.07
CA GLU A 395 8.95 -35.83 10.67
C GLU A 395 10.19 -35.54 9.79
N ARG A 396 9.98 -35.35 8.51
CA ARG A 396 11.04 -34.99 7.54
C ARG A 396 11.33 -33.50 7.48
N CYS A 397 10.55 -32.68 8.17
CA CYS A 397 10.84 -31.27 8.30
C CYS A 397 12.02 -31.07 9.25
N GLY A 398 13.16 -30.63 8.72
CA GLY A 398 14.39 -30.37 9.51
C GLY A 398 14.42 -28.97 10.11
N ALA A 399 13.79 -27.99 9.46
CA ALA A 399 13.83 -26.60 9.89
C ALA A 399 12.55 -25.82 9.56
N LEU A 400 12.25 -24.83 10.40
CA LEU A 400 11.26 -23.77 10.14
C LEU A 400 11.94 -22.41 10.39
N VAL A 401 12.12 -21.63 9.31
CA VAL A 401 12.61 -20.26 9.37
C VAL A 401 11.44 -19.30 9.15
N MET A 402 11.23 -18.38 10.08
CA MET A 402 10.09 -17.47 10.12
C MET A 402 10.56 -16.02 9.96
N LEU A 403 10.28 -15.42 8.78
CA LEU A 403 10.67 -14.05 8.42
C LEU A 403 9.54 -13.08 8.82
N GLY A 404 9.81 -12.17 9.75
CA GLY A 404 8.86 -11.14 10.16
C GLY A 404 7.48 -11.69 10.61
N THR A 405 7.45 -12.90 11.13
CA THR A 405 6.21 -13.55 11.57
C THR A 405 5.73 -12.96 12.89
N PRO A 406 4.47 -12.48 13.00
CA PRO A 406 3.89 -12.13 14.30
C PRO A 406 3.58 -13.43 15.07
N ASN A 407 4.56 -13.93 15.80
CA ASN A 407 4.48 -15.22 16.50
C ASN A 407 3.67 -15.19 17.78
N LEU A 408 3.54 -14.01 18.41
CA LEU A 408 2.84 -13.86 19.68
C LEU A 408 1.51 -13.12 19.50
N PRO A 409 0.42 -13.57 20.16
CA PRO A 409 -0.86 -12.89 20.14
C PRO A 409 -0.78 -11.56 20.91
N PRO A 410 -1.75 -10.64 20.71
CA PRO A 410 -1.87 -9.43 21.52
C PRO A 410 -1.86 -9.74 23.01
N PRO A 411 -1.26 -8.87 23.87
CA PRO A 411 -1.15 -9.13 25.31
C PRO A 411 -2.51 -9.35 25.95
N ALA A 412 -2.66 -10.47 26.68
CA ALA A 412 -3.89 -10.84 27.35
C ALA A 412 -4.33 -9.75 28.34
N GLY A 413 -5.64 -9.55 28.49
CA GLY A 413 -6.20 -8.55 29.39
C GLY A 413 -6.19 -7.11 28.89
N THR A 414 -5.57 -6.85 27.74
CA THR A 414 -5.58 -5.53 27.09
C THR A 414 -6.80 -5.34 26.19
N PRO A 415 -7.20 -4.10 25.86
CA PRO A 415 -8.22 -3.85 24.84
C PRO A 415 -7.85 -4.46 23.46
N TRP A 416 -6.56 -4.60 23.18
CA TRP A 416 -6.02 -5.14 21.93
C TRP A 416 -6.30 -6.63 21.78
N ALA A 417 -6.30 -7.40 22.89
CA ALA A 417 -6.71 -8.80 22.86
C ALA A 417 -8.16 -8.98 22.37
N LYS A 418 -9.06 -8.03 22.67
CA LYS A 418 -10.45 -8.03 22.17
C LYS A 418 -10.54 -7.62 20.70
N LEU A 419 -9.55 -6.89 20.22
CA LEU A 419 -9.44 -6.41 18.84
C LEU A 419 -8.49 -7.30 18.01
N ASP A 420 -8.14 -8.49 18.53
CA ASP A 420 -7.28 -9.44 17.83
C ASP A 420 -7.73 -9.64 16.37
N GLN A 421 -6.85 -9.23 15.45
CA GLN A 421 -7.11 -9.29 14.01
C GLN A 421 -7.16 -10.74 13.51
N THR A 422 -6.50 -11.66 14.22
CA THR A 422 -6.52 -13.10 13.90
C THR A 422 -7.78 -13.79 14.41
N ARG A 423 -8.60 -13.10 15.22
CA ARG A 423 -9.84 -13.63 15.80
C ARG A 423 -9.63 -14.93 16.58
N GLY A 424 -8.50 -15.04 17.26
CA GLY A 424 -8.16 -16.19 18.09
C GLY A 424 -7.23 -17.22 17.45
N LEU A 425 -7.03 -17.18 16.13
CA LEU A 425 -6.16 -18.13 15.43
C LEU A 425 -4.76 -18.22 16.05
N LEU A 426 -4.11 -17.07 16.22
CA LEU A 426 -2.75 -17.03 16.76
C LEU A 426 -2.70 -17.42 18.25
N THR A 427 -3.72 -17.05 19.02
CA THR A 427 -3.88 -17.49 20.41
C THR A 427 -4.02 -19.01 20.50
N ASN A 428 -4.83 -19.62 19.61
CA ASN A 428 -5.02 -21.06 19.53
C ASN A 428 -3.70 -21.78 19.18
N VAL A 429 -2.97 -21.28 18.15
CA VAL A 429 -1.65 -21.82 17.78
C VAL A 429 -0.68 -21.78 18.96
N ASN A 430 -0.59 -20.65 19.67
CA ASN A 430 0.33 -20.54 20.81
C ASN A 430 -0.06 -21.43 22.01
N ALA A 431 -1.35 -21.65 22.23
CA ALA A 431 -1.83 -22.54 23.30
C ALA A 431 -1.53 -24.02 22.99
N ARG A 432 -1.73 -24.44 21.75
CA ARG A 432 -1.55 -25.85 21.34
C ARG A 432 -0.11 -26.19 20.95
N MET A 433 0.62 -25.22 20.38
CA MET A 433 1.96 -25.39 19.78
C MET A 433 2.92 -24.31 20.33
N PRO A 434 3.21 -24.30 21.64
CA PRO A 434 4.05 -23.28 22.24
C PRO A 434 5.51 -23.40 21.80
N GLY A 435 6.12 -22.28 21.43
CA GLY A 435 7.53 -22.22 21.10
C GLY A 435 7.94 -23.18 19.97
N ALA A 436 9.11 -23.78 20.09
CA ALA A 436 9.63 -24.83 19.20
C ALA A 436 9.02 -26.20 19.59
N HIS A 437 7.73 -26.36 19.40
CA HIS A 437 6.92 -27.47 19.95
C HIS A 437 7.25 -28.85 19.36
N ARG A 438 7.70 -28.92 18.08
CA ARG A 438 8.00 -30.20 17.44
C ARG A 438 9.48 -30.57 17.57
N THR A 439 9.72 -31.70 18.21
CA THR A 439 11.08 -32.26 18.35
C THR A 439 11.66 -32.62 16.99
N GLY A 440 12.94 -32.36 16.80
CA GLY A 440 13.64 -32.67 15.55
C GLY A 440 13.54 -31.58 14.46
N VAL A 441 12.75 -30.53 14.69
CA VAL A 441 12.69 -29.34 13.83
C VAL A 441 13.47 -28.21 14.50
N ARG A 442 14.40 -27.60 13.77
CA ARG A 442 15.05 -26.36 14.18
C ARG A 442 14.12 -25.17 13.87
N TYR A 443 13.84 -24.35 14.86
CA TYR A 443 13.01 -23.15 14.69
C TYR A 443 13.88 -21.91 14.76
N THR A 444 13.76 -21.02 13.76
CA THR A 444 14.47 -19.73 13.73
C THR A 444 13.48 -18.61 13.48
N SER A 445 13.43 -17.64 14.39
CA SER A 445 12.67 -16.41 14.23
C SER A 445 13.60 -15.31 13.72
N VAL A 446 13.29 -14.77 12.53
CA VAL A 446 14.01 -13.64 11.93
C VAL A 446 13.14 -12.41 12.08
N ALA A 447 13.60 -11.44 12.85
CA ALA A 447 12.94 -10.19 13.12
C ALA A 447 13.75 -9.01 12.57
N SER A 448 13.14 -7.84 12.52
CA SER A 448 13.84 -6.61 12.17
C SER A 448 13.43 -5.47 13.10
N ASN A 449 14.33 -4.50 13.24
CA ASN A 449 14.09 -3.26 13.97
C ASN A 449 14.29 -2.00 13.08
N ALA A 450 14.11 -2.17 11.77
CA ALA A 450 14.33 -1.12 10.76
C ALA A 450 13.41 0.08 10.90
N VAL A 451 12.21 -0.08 11.48
CA VAL A 451 11.19 0.97 11.55
C VAL A 451 10.74 1.20 12.98
N ASP A 452 10.96 2.42 13.48
CA ASP A 452 10.41 2.87 14.75
C ASP A 452 8.92 3.21 14.59
N GLY A 453 8.05 2.70 15.44
CA GLY A 453 6.69 3.19 15.55
C GLY A 453 6.64 4.56 16.25
N GLY A 454 5.65 5.38 15.96
CA GLY A 454 5.49 6.64 16.69
C GLY A 454 4.55 7.65 16.04
N LEU A 455 3.82 8.38 16.88
CA LEU A 455 2.98 9.51 16.49
C LEU A 455 3.73 10.81 16.79
N GLY A 456 4.41 11.36 15.79
CA GLY A 456 5.16 12.61 15.92
C GLY A 456 6.62 12.45 16.40
N GLY A 457 7.34 13.56 16.48
CA GLY A 457 8.76 13.63 16.86
C GLY A 457 9.74 13.32 15.73
N ALA A 458 11.05 13.58 15.99
CA ALA A 458 12.13 13.23 15.06
C ALA A 458 12.50 11.75 15.20
N GLY A 459 12.84 11.10 14.10
CA GLY A 459 13.30 9.72 14.04
C GLY A 459 14.06 9.46 12.75
N ALA A 460 14.70 8.30 12.64
CA ALA A 460 15.43 7.90 11.45
C ALA A 460 14.49 7.64 10.25
N ASN A 461 13.28 7.17 10.54
CA ASN A 461 12.26 6.89 9.54
C ASN A 461 11.39 8.12 9.27
N SER A 462 10.72 8.16 8.12
CA SER A 462 9.76 9.20 7.81
C SER A 462 8.60 9.22 8.82
N ALA A 463 7.96 10.39 9.01
CA ALA A 463 6.79 10.49 9.90
C ALA A 463 5.65 9.55 9.47
N LEU A 464 5.52 9.33 8.16
CA LEU A 464 4.54 8.40 7.60
C LEU A 464 4.89 6.95 7.96
N ASP A 465 6.12 6.50 7.72
CA ASP A 465 6.56 5.14 8.09
C ASP A 465 6.31 4.88 9.58
N ARG A 466 6.67 5.85 10.43
CA ARG A 466 6.49 5.75 11.88
C ARG A 466 5.02 5.70 12.28
N GLY A 467 4.17 6.51 11.65
CA GLY A 467 2.73 6.50 11.90
C GLY A 467 2.05 5.20 11.45
N LEU A 468 2.43 4.67 10.29
CA LEU A 468 1.95 3.37 9.79
C LEU A 468 2.40 2.24 10.71
N ALA A 469 3.68 2.24 11.10
CA ALA A 469 4.23 1.27 12.03
C ALA A 469 3.54 1.33 13.41
N PHE A 470 3.29 2.55 13.95
CA PHE A 470 2.53 2.72 15.18
C PHE A 470 1.15 2.04 15.09
N GLY A 471 0.42 2.30 13.98
CA GLY A 471 -0.90 1.69 13.75
C GLY A 471 -0.86 0.17 13.62
N ALA A 472 0.21 -0.39 13.06
CA ALA A 472 0.42 -1.83 12.93
C ALA A 472 0.86 -2.48 14.26
N TYR A 473 1.77 -1.86 15.00
CA TYR A 473 2.36 -2.43 16.22
C TYR A 473 1.43 -2.41 17.41
N LEU A 474 0.69 -1.30 17.57
CA LEU A 474 -0.21 -1.11 18.72
C LEU A 474 -1.19 -2.27 18.93
N PRO A 475 -1.92 -2.77 17.91
CA PRO A 475 -2.81 -3.91 18.10
C PRO A 475 -2.09 -5.25 18.26
N LEU A 476 -0.82 -5.38 17.83
CA LEU A 476 -0.07 -6.63 17.90
C LEU A 476 0.63 -6.82 19.25
N CYS A 477 1.30 -5.77 19.76
CA CYS A 477 2.07 -5.88 21.01
C CYS A 477 1.57 -4.95 22.14
N GLY A 478 0.58 -4.10 21.88
CA GLY A 478 0.08 -3.14 22.86
C GLY A 478 0.92 -1.86 22.98
N ASP A 479 2.01 -1.75 22.22
CA ASP A 479 2.90 -0.59 22.17
C ASP A 479 3.11 -0.14 20.71
N GLY A 480 2.52 0.98 20.36
CA GLY A 480 2.68 1.55 19.03
C GLY A 480 4.06 2.18 18.80
N ASN A 481 4.85 2.45 19.87
CA ASN A 481 6.20 3.01 19.78
C ASN A 481 7.29 1.93 19.72
N ALA A 482 6.90 0.67 19.63
CA ALA A 482 7.85 -0.43 19.45
C ALA A 482 8.68 -0.26 18.17
N ARG A 483 9.76 -1.04 18.08
CA ARG A 483 10.54 -1.18 16.84
C ARG A 483 10.15 -2.46 16.12
N GLY A 484 10.31 -2.48 14.82
CA GLY A 484 9.97 -3.65 14.01
C GLY A 484 10.30 -3.46 12.53
N ASP A 485 9.67 -4.24 11.68
CA ASP A 485 9.86 -4.21 10.23
C ASP A 485 8.87 -3.28 9.48
N GLY A 486 8.07 -2.52 10.22
CA GLY A 486 7.00 -1.64 9.71
C GLY A 486 5.60 -2.26 9.81
N ILE A 487 5.48 -3.56 9.96
CA ILE A 487 4.21 -4.31 10.12
C ILE A 487 4.24 -5.16 11.40
N THR A 488 5.30 -5.95 11.59
CA THR A 488 5.46 -6.82 12.75
C THR A 488 6.47 -6.20 13.71
N PRO A 489 6.05 -5.89 14.97
CA PRO A 489 6.98 -5.41 15.97
C PRO A 489 7.93 -6.53 16.43
N GLU A 490 9.19 -6.19 16.64
CA GLU A 490 10.22 -7.13 17.09
C GLU A 490 9.80 -8.02 18.26
N PRO A 491 9.18 -7.49 19.34
CA PRO A 491 8.76 -8.33 20.47
C PRO A 491 7.75 -9.43 20.10
N CYS A 492 6.95 -9.22 19.03
CA CYS A 492 5.99 -10.22 18.57
C CYS A 492 6.62 -11.21 17.59
N ALA A 493 7.70 -10.83 16.90
CA ALA A 493 8.35 -11.68 15.90
C ALA A 493 9.24 -12.76 16.55
N LEU A 494 9.84 -12.47 17.69
CA LEU A 494 10.77 -13.36 18.37
C LEU A 494 10.00 -14.38 19.22
N LEU A 495 9.85 -15.61 18.70
CA LEU A 495 9.17 -16.69 19.41
C LEU A 495 10.08 -17.27 20.50
N PRO A 496 9.64 -17.36 21.76
CA PRO A 496 10.42 -17.96 22.84
C PRO A 496 10.81 -19.42 22.55
N GLY A 497 12.04 -19.78 22.85
CA GLY A 497 12.56 -21.14 22.66
C GLY A 497 12.98 -21.47 21.22
N THR A 498 13.13 -20.47 20.37
CA THR A 498 13.70 -20.61 19.01
C THR A 498 15.01 -19.87 18.88
N ASP A 499 15.79 -20.17 17.85
CA ASP A 499 16.92 -19.33 17.47
C ASP A 499 16.43 -17.97 17.00
N HIS A 500 17.13 -16.90 17.35
CA HIS A 500 16.74 -15.54 17.00
C HIS A 500 17.79 -14.88 16.07
N VAL A 501 17.34 -14.30 14.98
CA VAL A 501 18.12 -13.44 14.09
C VAL A 501 17.44 -12.07 14.05
N LEU A 502 18.19 -11.02 14.36
CA LEU A 502 17.69 -9.65 14.33
C LEU A 502 18.42 -8.86 13.23
N LEU A 503 17.66 -8.26 12.30
CA LEU A 503 18.16 -7.41 11.23
C LEU A 503 17.86 -5.94 11.57
N ASP A 504 18.75 -5.05 11.15
CA ASP A 504 18.64 -3.62 11.46
C ASP A 504 17.93 -2.82 10.36
N ASP A 505 17.79 -3.37 9.16
CA ASP A 505 17.35 -2.64 7.97
C ASP A 505 16.23 -3.34 7.17
N ALA A 506 15.84 -4.58 7.52
CA ALA A 506 14.84 -5.31 6.78
C ALA A 506 13.42 -4.79 7.05
N ARG A 507 12.69 -4.41 6.00
CA ARG A 507 11.26 -4.13 6.05
C ARG A 507 10.44 -5.39 5.81
N HIS A 508 9.16 -5.33 6.19
CA HIS A 508 8.27 -6.49 6.03
C HIS A 508 8.15 -6.94 4.58
N PHE A 509 8.01 -5.98 3.66
CA PHE A 509 7.93 -6.18 2.22
C PHE A 509 8.82 -5.17 1.49
N ASP A 510 9.19 -5.48 0.25
CA ASP A 510 9.75 -4.53 -0.72
C ASP A 510 8.66 -3.83 -1.55
N PHE A 511 7.40 -4.14 -1.29
CA PHE A 511 6.21 -3.59 -1.92
C PHE A 511 5.11 -3.30 -0.89
N LEU A 512 4.17 -2.42 -1.23
CA LEU A 512 2.98 -2.21 -0.40
C LEU A 512 1.99 -3.35 -0.64
N PRO A 513 1.68 -4.16 0.37
CA PRO A 513 0.72 -5.23 0.23
C PRO A 513 -0.70 -4.66 0.12
N ASN A 514 -1.49 -5.19 -0.79
CA ASN A 514 -2.90 -4.87 -0.85
C ASN A 514 -3.76 -6.11 -1.12
N PRO A 515 -5.04 -6.09 -0.71
CA PRO A 515 -5.93 -7.24 -0.81
C PRO A 515 -6.25 -7.66 -2.26
N LEU A 516 -5.99 -6.80 -3.24
CA LEU A 516 -6.21 -7.08 -4.67
C LEU A 516 -4.97 -7.71 -5.31
N GLY A 517 -3.87 -7.90 -4.56
CA GLY A 517 -2.62 -8.49 -5.04
C GLY A 517 -1.86 -7.62 -6.02
N LEU A 518 -2.15 -6.33 -6.06
CA LEU A 518 -1.40 -5.35 -6.83
C LEU A 518 -0.14 -4.99 -6.04
N ARG A 519 1.03 -5.04 -6.66
CA ARG A 519 2.29 -4.67 -6.02
C ARG A 519 2.59 -3.19 -6.26
N ALA A 520 2.80 -2.43 -5.19
CA ALA A 520 3.37 -1.09 -5.28
C ALA A 520 4.79 -1.13 -4.69
N PRO A 521 5.84 -0.91 -5.49
CA PRO A 521 7.21 -0.99 -5.00
C PRO A 521 7.47 0.06 -3.92
N LEU A 522 8.14 -0.35 -2.86
CA LEU A 522 8.76 0.51 -1.88
C LEU A 522 10.17 0.80 -2.40
N LEU A 523 10.37 1.86 -3.12
CA LEU A 523 11.57 2.27 -3.86
C LEU A 523 12.89 1.86 -3.17
N GLY A 524 13.43 0.67 -3.55
CA GLY A 524 14.69 0.16 -3.05
C GLY A 524 14.73 -0.17 -1.55
N ALA A 525 13.59 -0.31 -0.88
CA ALA A 525 13.55 -0.69 0.52
C ALA A 525 14.04 -2.14 0.69
N PRO A 526 15.06 -2.40 1.51
CA PRO A 526 15.50 -3.76 1.79
C PRO A 526 14.41 -4.52 2.56
N TRP A 527 14.22 -5.80 2.24
CA TRP A 527 13.33 -6.70 2.96
C TRP A 527 14.09 -7.99 3.32
N TYR A 528 13.48 -8.90 4.08
CA TYR A 528 14.12 -10.14 4.51
C TYR A 528 14.76 -10.95 3.37
N GLY A 529 14.20 -10.93 2.18
CA GLY A 529 14.74 -11.59 1.00
C GLY A 529 15.88 -10.85 0.30
N SER A 530 16.28 -9.67 0.77
CA SER A 530 17.43 -8.90 0.26
C SER A 530 18.74 -9.26 0.99
N ASP A 531 18.65 -9.72 2.25
CA ASP A 531 19.80 -10.15 3.05
C ASP A 531 19.63 -11.63 3.48
N VAL A 532 19.77 -12.51 2.51
CA VAL A 532 19.61 -13.97 2.72
C VAL A 532 20.75 -14.55 3.53
N ASP A 533 21.97 -13.97 3.46
CA ASP A 533 23.16 -14.47 4.16
C ASP A 533 22.98 -14.50 5.69
N ALA A 534 22.19 -13.58 6.23
CA ALA A 534 21.98 -13.46 7.66
C ALA A 534 21.23 -14.67 8.28
N TRP A 535 20.41 -15.37 7.49
CA TRP A 535 19.53 -16.42 8.02
C TRP A 535 19.50 -17.72 7.21
N VAL A 536 20.07 -17.76 5.99
CA VAL A 536 19.98 -18.92 5.09
C VAL A 536 20.54 -20.20 5.72
N GLY A 537 21.58 -20.09 6.54
CA GLY A 537 22.16 -21.23 7.25
C GLY A 537 21.19 -21.93 8.21
N ALA A 538 20.11 -21.26 8.62
CA ALA A 538 19.09 -21.85 9.47
C ALA A 538 18.19 -22.86 8.72
N LEU A 539 18.18 -22.84 7.37
CA LEU A 539 17.46 -23.80 6.55
C LEU A 539 18.09 -25.19 6.55
N GLU A 540 19.34 -25.33 6.97
CA GLU A 540 20.07 -26.59 6.92
C GLU A 540 19.78 -27.53 8.12
N GLY A 541 18.85 -27.14 8.98
CA GLY A 541 18.29 -27.96 10.04
C GLY A 541 19.27 -28.33 11.14
N LYS A 542 19.98 -29.40 11.04
CA LYS A 542 20.87 -29.99 12.10
C LYS A 542 22.34 -29.83 11.79
#